data_573cf0b487a6add2b7f802e03d6ec9cb
#
_entry.id   573cf0b487a6add2b7f802e03d6ec9cb
#
_cell.length_a   1.000
_cell.length_b   1.000
_cell.length_c   1.000
_cell.angle_alpha   90.00
_cell.angle_beta   90.00
_cell.angle_gamma   90.00
#
_symmetry.space_group_name_H-M   'P 1'
#
loop_
_entity.id
_entity.type
_entity.pdbx_description
1 polymer ?
#
loop_
_entity_poly.entity_id
_entity_poly.type
_entity_poly.pdbx_seq_one_letter_code
_entity_poly.pdbx_strand_id
1 'polypeptide(L)'
;PDLSWIESALGNPPRLQPAYFSLRGPYALLIPGSSAHRAAKRWPEENYVEIATWIADQGITPVIIGGKSESPIGNLVVRAEPRAKSLCTRTDLFQVASLGRHAEFAIGNDTGPMHMVTLAGCPGVALFATSESSPDLARPRGGNVVVLEAETLEQLHVKDVIGAIRALGVLPQS
;
A
#
# COMPACT_ATOMS: atom_id res chain seq x y z
N PRO A 1 10.83 -16.75 0.30
CA PRO A 1 10.64 -17.52 -0.93
C PRO A 1 11.39 -16.85 -2.06
N ASP A 2 12.09 -17.66 -2.86
CA ASP A 2 12.78 -17.18 -4.06
C ASP A 2 11.73 -16.78 -5.10
N LEU A 3 11.68 -15.51 -5.46
CA LEU A 3 10.78 -14.95 -6.47
C LEU A 3 11.50 -14.67 -7.80
N SER A 4 12.75 -15.14 -7.96
CA SER A 4 13.55 -14.96 -9.17
C SER A 4 12.87 -15.51 -10.42
N TRP A 5 12.03 -16.54 -10.27
CA TRP A 5 11.21 -17.08 -11.36
C TRP A 5 10.18 -16.07 -11.89
N ILE A 6 9.68 -15.14 -11.03
CA ILE A 6 8.78 -14.06 -11.47
C ILE A 6 9.56 -13.11 -12.37
N GLU A 7 10.81 -12.78 -12.01
CA GLU A 7 11.68 -11.93 -12.83
C GLU A 7 11.95 -12.57 -14.20
N SER A 8 12.25 -13.87 -14.20
CA SER A 8 12.50 -14.63 -15.42
C SER A 8 11.25 -14.78 -16.29
N ALA A 9 10.09 -15.05 -15.68
CA ALA A 9 8.84 -15.27 -16.39
C ALA A 9 8.20 -13.98 -16.95
N LEU A 10 8.43 -12.84 -16.26
CA LEU A 10 7.83 -11.56 -16.64
C LEU A 10 8.71 -10.78 -17.63
N GLY A 11 9.99 -11.11 -17.78
CA GLY A 11 10.91 -10.24 -18.49
C GLY A 11 10.88 -8.82 -17.87
N ASN A 12 11.13 -7.80 -18.67
CA ASN A 12 10.98 -6.40 -18.23
C ASN A 12 10.05 -5.64 -19.22
N PRO A 13 8.80 -6.11 -19.45
CA PRO A 13 7.94 -5.49 -20.43
C PRO A 13 7.57 -4.06 -19.96
N PRO A 14 7.49 -3.08 -20.90
CA PRO A 14 7.20 -1.69 -20.57
C PRO A 14 5.96 -1.50 -19.70
N ARG A 15 4.94 -2.35 -19.87
CA ARG A 15 3.69 -2.29 -19.09
C ARG A 15 3.85 -2.57 -17.59
N LEU A 16 4.96 -3.21 -17.20
CA LEU A 16 5.27 -3.50 -15.79
C LEU A 16 6.14 -2.40 -15.15
N GLN A 17 6.67 -1.47 -15.94
CA GLN A 17 7.50 -0.39 -15.40
C GLN A 17 6.66 0.70 -14.75
N PRO A 18 7.13 1.34 -13.65
CA PRO A 18 6.44 2.48 -13.04
C PRO A 18 6.16 3.61 -14.04
N ALA A 19 7.06 3.82 -15.00
CA ALA A 19 6.91 4.82 -16.06
C ALA A 19 5.66 4.61 -16.94
N TYR A 20 5.17 3.38 -17.09
CA TYR A 20 3.91 3.08 -17.77
C TYR A 20 2.72 3.80 -17.11
N PHE A 21 2.77 3.96 -15.80
CA PHE A 21 1.78 4.69 -15.01
C PHE A 21 2.17 6.16 -14.80
N SER A 22 3.15 6.67 -15.54
CA SER A 22 3.69 8.03 -15.39
C SER A 22 4.25 8.30 -13.98
N LEU A 23 4.84 7.28 -13.34
CA LEU A 23 5.57 7.40 -12.08
C LEU A 23 7.06 7.55 -12.42
N ARG A 24 7.61 8.75 -12.20
CA ARG A 24 9.01 9.10 -12.58
C ARG A 24 9.91 9.41 -11.39
N GLY A 25 9.37 9.41 -10.19
CA GLY A 25 10.07 9.68 -8.94
C GLY A 25 9.72 8.67 -7.87
N PRO A 26 10.16 8.89 -6.62
CA PRO A 26 9.80 8.02 -5.50
C PRO A 26 8.29 8.03 -5.28
N TYR A 27 7.74 6.87 -4.96
CA TYR A 27 6.32 6.72 -4.68
C TYR A 27 6.07 5.67 -3.59
N ALA A 28 4.95 5.80 -2.90
CA ALA A 28 4.47 4.85 -1.91
C ALA A 28 3.09 4.32 -2.30
N LEU A 29 2.81 3.07 -1.98
CA LEU A 29 1.54 2.44 -2.30
C LEU A 29 0.58 2.53 -1.12
N LEU A 30 -0.66 2.97 -1.38
CA LEU A 30 -1.79 2.92 -0.46
C LEU A 30 -2.77 1.86 -0.95
N ILE A 31 -3.06 0.87 -0.11
CA ILE A 31 -3.85 -0.31 -0.47
C ILE A 31 -5.05 -0.42 0.49
N PRO A 32 -6.10 0.40 0.28
CA PRO A 32 -7.23 0.52 1.20
C PRO A 32 -8.23 -0.65 1.12
N GLY A 33 -8.01 -1.60 0.22
CA GLY A 33 -8.93 -2.70 -0.03
C GLY A 33 -9.25 -3.50 1.24
N SER A 34 -10.50 -3.89 1.35
CA SER A 34 -10.97 -4.89 2.31
C SER A 34 -12.24 -5.54 1.77
N SER A 35 -12.58 -6.75 2.26
CA SER A 35 -13.84 -7.39 1.89
C SER A 35 -15.02 -6.49 2.24
N ALA A 36 -15.97 -6.35 1.30
CA ALA A 36 -17.12 -5.44 1.41
C ALA A 36 -17.95 -5.63 2.70
N HIS A 37 -17.93 -6.85 3.26
CA HIS A 37 -18.72 -7.23 4.44
C HIS A 37 -17.97 -7.06 5.78
N ARG A 38 -16.74 -6.50 5.80
CA ARG A 38 -15.90 -6.40 6.99
C ARG A 38 -15.54 -4.94 7.28
N ALA A 39 -16.50 -4.20 7.84
CA ALA A 39 -16.32 -2.79 8.18
C ALA A 39 -15.14 -2.55 9.14
N ALA A 40 -14.96 -3.41 10.15
CA ALA A 40 -13.87 -3.31 11.12
C ALA A 40 -12.47 -3.38 10.49
N LYS A 41 -12.34 -3.98 9.29
CA LYS A 41 -11.09 -4.05 8.51
C LYS A 41 -10.86 -2.84 7.60
N ARG A 42 -11.67 -1.81 7.68
CA ARG A 42 -11.51 -0.60 6.88
C ARG A 42 -10.93 0.50 7.74
N TRP A 43 -9.72 0.92 7.37
CA TRP A 43 -9.19 2.14 7.92
C TRP A 43 -9.99 3.33 7.38
N PRO A 44 -10.36 4.32 8.22
CA PRO A 44 -11.16 5.47 7.79
C PRO A 44 -10.60 6.17 6.54
N GLU A 45 -11.49 6.59 5.65
CA GLU A 45 -11.10 7.22 4.39
C GLU A 45 -10.33 8.53 4.60
N GLU A 46 -10.70 9.30 5.62
CA GLU A 46 -10.01 10.52 6.04
C GLU A 46 -8.57 10.26 6.47
N ASN A 47 -8.29 9.11 7.08
CA ASN A 47 -6.94 8.73 7.46
C ASN A 47 -6.07 8.46 6.21
N TYR A 48 -6.66 7.91 5.14
CA TYR A 48 -5.96 7.76 3.85
C TYR A 48 -5.68 9.11 3.19
N VAL A 49 -6.55 10.10 3.33
CA VAL A 49 -6.30 11.47 2.86
C VAL A 49 -5.15 12.10 3.66
N GLU A 50 -5.20 12.00 4.98
CA GLU A 50 -4.17 12.58 5.85
C GLU A 50 -2.80 11.94 5.60
N ILE A 51 -2.72 10.62 5.54
CA ILE A 51 -1.44 9.94 5.28
C ILE A 51 -0.92 10.21 3.86
N ALA A 52 -1.79 10.35 2.85
CA ALA A 52 -1.39 10.71 1.51
C ALA A 52 -0.77 12.12 1.47
N THR A 53 -1.37 13.08 2.14
CA THR A 53 -0.82 14.44 2.26
C THR A 53 0.54 14.41 2.95
N TRP A 54 0.66 13.69 4.07
CA TRP A 54 1.94 13.57 4.77
C TRP A 54 3.02 12.92 3.88
N ILE A 55 2.70 11.87 3.13
CA ILE A 55 3.63 11.21 2.18
C ILE A 55 4.07 12.20 1.09
N ALA A 56 3.14 12.95 0.52
CA ALA A 56 3.44 13.94 -0.50
C ALA A 56 4.36 15.06 0.02
N ASP A 57 4.22 15.44 1.29
CA ASP A 57 5.10 16.42 1.96
C ASP A 57 6.53 15.89 2.18
N GLN A 58 6.74 14.57 2.14
CA GLN A 58 8.08 13.96 2.13
C GLN A 58 8.70 13.92 0.72
N GLY A 59 8.05 14.47 -0.30
CA GLY A 59 8.51 14.39 -1.70
C GLY A 59 8.25 13.04 -2.37
N ILE A 60 7.41 12.20 -1.78
CA ILE A 60 7.05 10.87 -2.28
C ILE A 60 5.62 10.93 -2.86
N THR A 61 5.41 10.38 -4.05
CA THR A 61 4.08 10.35 -4.68
C THR A 61 3.20 9.28 -4.02
N PRO A 62 2.05 9.64 -3.39
CA PRO A 62 1.10 8.63 -2.90
C PRO A 62 0.36 8.00 -4.08
N VAL A 63 0.33 6.66 -4.16
CA VAL A 63 -0.33 5.93 -5.25
C VAL A 63 -1.35 4.96 -4.66
N ILE A 64 -2.61 5.16 -4.98
CA ILE A 64 -3.70 4.32 -4.48
C ILE A 64 -3.91 3.14 -5.45
N ILE A 65 -3.85 1.93 -4.92
CA ILE A 65 -4.08 0.67 -5.63
C ILE A 65 -5.38 0.04 -5.13
N GLY A 66 -6.20 -0.44 -6.04
CA GLY A 66 -7.44 -1.13 -5.69
C GLY A 66 -8.27 -1.52 -6.90
N GLY A 67 -9.36 -2.19 -6.65
CA GLY A 67 -10.40 -2.53 -7.62
C GLY A 67 -11.47 -1.45 -7.72
N LYS A 68 -12.64 -1.86 -8.21
CA LYS A 68 -13.80 -0.97 -8.39
C LYS A 68 -14.35 -0.47 -7.04
N SER A 69 -14.29 -1.30 -6.01
CA SER A 69 -14.72 -0.97 -4.64
C SER A 69 -13.88 0.12 -3.98
N GLU A 70 -12.61 0.25 -4.38
CA GLU A 70 -11.68 1.24 -3.85
C GLU A 70 -11.62 2.53 -4.68
N SER A 71 -12.31 2.56 -5.84
CA SER A 71 -12.34 3.78 -6.68
C SER A 71 -12.90 5.01 -5.95
N PRO A 72 -13.93 4.94 -5.08
CA PRO A 72 -14.39 6.11 -4.34
C PRO A 72 -13.32 6.72 -3.45
N ILE A 73 -12.59 5.90 -2.69
CA ILE A 73 -11.51 6.39 -1.82
C ILE A 73 -10.32 6.89 -2.65
N GLY A 74 -9.99 6.22 -3.77
CA GLY A 74 -8.97 6.70 -4.69
C GLY A 74 -9.28 8.11 -5.24
N ASN A 75 -10.54 8.35 -5.60
CA ASN A 75 -11.01 9.65 -6.08
C ASN A 75 -11.02 10.71 -4.95
N LEU A 76 -11.40 10.31 -3.73
CA LEU A 76 -11.38 11.19 -2.56
C LEU A 76 -9.96 11.68 -2.28
N VAL A 77 -9.00 10.76 -2.21
CA VAL A 77 -7.58 11.09 -1.94
C VAL A 77 -7.02 12.00 -3.02
N VAL A 78 -7.20 11.70 -4.32
CA VAL A 78 -6.67 12.54 -5.41
C VAL A 78 -7.31 13.92 -5.43
N ARG A 79 -8.58 14.05 -5.03
CA ARG A 79 -9.25 15.36 -4.92
C ARG A 79 -8.70 16.21 -3.78
N ALA A 80 -8.41 15.58 -2.64
CA ALA A 80 -7.88 16.26 -1.46
C ALA A 80 -6.38 16.54 -1.58
N GLU A 81 -5.62 15.63 -2.20
CA GLU A 81 -4.17 15.72 -2.42
C GLU A 81 -3.84 15.54 -3.92
N PRO A 82 -3.74 16.64 -4.68
CA PRO A 82 -3.53 16.57 -6.13
C PRO A 82 -2.19 15.95 -6.56
N ARG A 83 -1.20 15.84 -5.65
CA ARG A 83 0.07 15.15 -5.91
C ARG A 83 -0.09 13.62 -5.87
N ALA A 84 -1.20 13.12 -5.33
CA ALA A 84 -1.52 11.70 -5.31
C ALA A 84 -1.99 11.18 -6.67
N LYS A 85 -1.89 9.88 -6.89
CA LYS A 85 -2.35 9.21 -8.10
C LYS A 85 -3.22 8.01 -7.75
N SER A 86 -4.39 7.88 -8.37
CA SER A 86 -5.21 6.68 -8.27
C SER A 86 -4.97 5.76 -9.46
N LEU A 87 -4.60 4.51 -9.19
CA LEU A 87 -4.51 3.42 -10.15
C LEU A 87 -5.60 2.36 -9.90
N CYS A 88 -6.66 2.70 -9.16
CA CYS A 88 -7.80 1.82 -8.98
C CYS A 88 -8.38 1.39 -10.32
N THR A 89 -8.63 0.10 -10.50
CA THR A 89 -9.09 -0.55 -11.74
C THR A 89 -8.11 -0.48 -12.92
N ARG A 90 -6.89 0.01 -12.73
CA ARG A 90 -5.92 0.24 -13.81
C ARG A 90 -4.71 -0.69 -13.75
N THR A 91 -4.66 -1.60 -12.78
CA THR A 91 -3.55 -2.53 -12.57
C THR A 91 -4.04 -3.96 -12.54
N ASP A 92 -3.28 -4.87 -13.18
CA ASP A 92 -3.36 -6.30 -12.94
C ASP A 92 -2.42 -6.72 -11.80
N LEU A 93 -2.50 -7.99 -11.39
CA LEU A 93 -1.72 -8.53 -10.28
C LEU A 93 -0.19 -8.45 -10.52
N PHE A 94 0.25 -8.63 -11.76
CA PHE A 94 1.68 -8.53 -12.11
C PHE A 94 2.17 -7.09 -12.04
N GLN A 95 1.34 -6.15 -12.44
CA GLN A 95 1.63 -4.72 -12.32
C GLN A 95 1.67 -4.29 -10.85
N VAL A 96 0.78 -4.81 -10.00
CA VAL A 96 0.81 -4.56 -8.55
C VAL A 96 2.12 -5.08 -7.93
N ALA A 97 2.52 -6.30 -8.26
CA ALA A 97 3.79 -6.86 -7.78
C ALA A 97 5.00 -6.03 -8.26
N SER A 98 5.01 -5.63 -9.52
CA SER A 98 6.10 -4.81 -10.08
C SER A 98 6.15 -3.42 -9.46
N LEU A 99 4.99 -2.77 -9.25
CA LEU A 99 4.93 -1.49 -8.55
C LEU A 99 5.46 -1.63 -7.12
N GLY A 100 5.12 -2.74 -6.41
CA GLY A 100 5.65 -3.01 -5.08
C GLY A 100 7.17 -3.11 -5.04
N ARG A 101 7.80 -3.70 -6.05
CA ARG A 101 9.28 -3.82 -6.12
C ARG A 101 10.01 -2.49 -6.22
N HIS A 102 9.37 -1.48 -6.74
CA HIS A 102 9.97 -0.17 -7.01
C HIS A 102 9.44 0.93 -6.08
N ALA A 103 8.45 0.62 -5.23
CA ALA A 103 7.92 1.54 -4.25
C ALA A 103 8.86 1.69 -3.05
N GLU A 104 8.93 2.88 -2.47
CA GLU A 104 9.66 3.12 -1.24
C GLU A 104 9.06 2.31 -0.07
N PHE A 105 7.73 2.27 0.01
CA PHE A 105 6.99 1.47 0.98
C PHE A 105 5.52 1.32 0.56
N ALA A 106 4.81 0.44 1.27
CA ALA A 106 3.37 0.27 1.13
C ALA A 106 2.66 0.38 2.48
N ILE A 107 1.44 0.91 2.47
CA ILE A 107 0.52 0.91 3.61
C ILE A 107 -0.76 0.25 3.14
N GLY A 108 -1.28 -0.70 3.87
CA GLY A 108 -2.54 -1.31 3.47
C GLY A 108 -3.17 -2.17 4.54
N ASN A 109 -4.45 -2.43 4.35
CA ASN A 109 -5.20 -3.37 5.15
C ASN A 109 -4.75 -4.81 4.81
N ASP A 110 -5.14 -5.77 5.64
CA ASP A 110 -4.93 -7.20 5.41
C ASP A 110 -5.67 -7.69 4.15
N THR A 111 -4.98 -7.64 3.00
CA THR A 111 -5.55 -7.95 1.68
C THR A 111 -4.55 -8.66 0.76
N GLY A 112 -5.07 -9.36 -0.25
CA GLY A 112 -4.25 -10.02 -1.26
C GLY A 112 -3.20 -9.10 -1.93
N PRO A 113 -3.58 -7.90 -2.40
CA PRO A 113 -2.60 -6.94 -2.95
C PRO A 113 -1.50 -6.53 -1.97
N MET A 114 -1.81 -6.33 -0.67
CA MET A 114 -0.80 -6.02 0.35
C MET A 114 0.19 -7.17 0.52
N HIS A 115 -0.32 -8.40 0.59
CA HIS A 115 0.55 -9.59 0.63
C HIS A 115 1.43 -9.68 -0.60
N MET A 116 0.90 -9.38 -1.78
CA MET A 116 1.65 -9.44 -3.03
C MET A 116 2.80 -8.42 -3.08
N VAL A 117 2.57 -7.17 -2.71
CA VAL A 117 3.62 -6.15 -2.74
C VAL A 117 4.71 -6.44 -1.71
N THR A 118 4.35 -6.94 -0.52
CA THR A 118 5.34 -7.32 0.50
C THR A 118 6.14 -8.55 0.11
N LEU A 119 5.53 -9.55 -0.52
CA LEU A 119 6.23 -10.70 -1.12
C LEU A 119 7.17 -10.28 -2.24
N ALA A 120 6.84 -9.23 -2.99
CA ALA A 120 7.71 -8.65 -4.00
C ALA A 120 8.91 -7.88 -3.41
N GLY A 121 9.02 -7.78 -2.08
CA GLY A 121 10.13 -7.16 -1.37
C GLY A 121 9.86 -5.71 -0.91
N CYS A 122 8.66 -5.17 -1.11
CA CYS A 122 8.30 -3.84 -0.66
C CYS A 122 8.29 -3.76 0.88
N PRO A 123 9.01 -2.83 1.50
CA PRO A 123 8.80 -2.52 2.90
C PRO A 123 7.35 -2.07 3.14
N GLY A 124 6.76 -2.38 4.29
CA GLY A 124 5.36 -2.04 4.45
C GLY A 124 4.86 -1.90 5.87
N VAL A 125 3.73 -1.22 6.00
CA VAL A 125 2.93 -1.15 7.22
C VAL A 125 1.59 -1.82 6.93
N ALA A 126 1.37 -2.97 7.55
CA ALA A 126 0.12 -3.73 7.43
C ALA A 126 -0.81 -3.42 8.60
N LEU A 127 -2.06 -3.08 8.30
CA LEU A 127 -3.08 -2.71 9.26
C LEU A 127 -4.02 -3.90 9.50
N PHE A 128 -4.09 -4.37 10.75
CA PHE A 128 -4.87 -5.54 11.15
C PHE A 128 -5.96 -5.20 12.15
N ALA A 129 -7.18 -5.64 11.88
CA ALA A 129 -8.26 -5.67 12.85
C ALA A 129 -8.31 -7.04 13.52
N THR A 130 -7.99 -7.12 14.81
CA THR A 130 -7.92 -8.38 15.56
C THR A 130 -9.29 -9.01 15.79
N SER A 131 -10.38 -8.22 15.74
CA SER A 131 -11.76 -8.72 15.81
C SER A 131 -12.15 -9.61 14.62
N GLU A 132 -11.41 -9.53 13.49
CA GLU A 132 -11.79 -10.18 12.24
C GLU A 132 -10.69 -11.06 11.61
N SER A 133 -9.46 -11.02 12.13
CA SER A 133 -8.33 -11.78 11.63
C SER A 133 -7.41 -12.18 12.77
N SER A 134 -6.79 -13.36 12.66
CA SER A 134 -5.66 -13.73 13.52
C SER A 134 -4.37 -13.27 12.83
N PRO A 135 -3.62 -12.33 13.40
CA PRO A 135 -2.35 -11.85 12.84
C PRO A 135 -1.35 -12.97 12.60
N ASP A 136 -1.35 -14.00 13.45
CA ASP A 136 -0.41 -15.14 13.39
C ASP A 136 -0.59 -15.97 12.11
N LEU A 137 -1.81 -16.02 11.56
CA LEU A 137 -2.14 -16.77 10.35
C LEU A 137 -2.04 -15.91 9.09
N ALA A 138 -2.22 -14.59 9.22
CA ALA A 138 -2.40 -13.67 8.10
C ALA A 138 -1.25 -12.65 7.93
N ARG A 139 -0.16 -12.72 8.74
CA ARG A 139 0.96 -11.79 8.58
C ARG A 139 1.53 -11.82 7.17
N PRO A 140 1.71 -10.66 6.54
CA PRO A 140 2.41 -10.59 5.26
C PRO A 140 3.80 -11.21 5.40
N ARG A 141 4.07 -12.21 4.55
CA ARG A 141 5.36 -12.90 4.53
C ARG A 141 6.23 -12.23 3.47
N GLY A 142 7.29 -11.59 3.90
CA GLY A 142 8.25 -10.92 3.02
C GLY A 142 8.81 -9.68 3.68
N GLY A 143 9.98 -9.24 3.25
CA GLY A 143 10.58 -7.95 3.53
C GLY A 143 10.54 -7.42 4.96
N ASN A 144 10.76 -6.14 5.06
CA ASN A 144 10.68 -5.38 6.29
C ASN A 144 9.22 -4.88 6.46
N VAL A 145 8.39 -5.61 7.21
CA VAL A 145 6.97 -5.30 7.41
C VAL A 145 6.68 -5.07 8.88
N VAL A 146 6.14 -3.90 9.20
CA VAL A 146 5.57 -3.58 10.50
C VAL A 146 4.08 -3.86 10.47
N VAL A 147 3.57 -4.60 11.44
CA VAL A 147 2.14 -4.87 11.61
C VAL A 147 1.62 -4.01 12.75
N LEU A 148 0.60 -3.22 12.46
CA LEU A 148 -0.15 -2.46 13.45
C LEU A 148 -1.49 -3.14 13.66
N GLU A 149 -1.80 -3.43 14.92
CA GLU A 149 -2.97 -4.18 15.34
C GLU A 149 -3.89 -3.32 16.21
N ALA A 150 -5.18 -3.40 15.97
CA ALA A 150 -6.21 -2.85 16.83
C ALA A 150 -7.45 -3.74 16.77
N GLU A 151 -8.37 -3.62 17.72
CA GLU A 151 -9.63 -4.36 17.69
C GLU A 151 -10.42 -4.03 16.41
N THR A 152 -10.50 -2.73 16.08
CA THR A 152 -11.01 -2.22 14.79
C THR A 152 -10.01 -1.22 14.22
N LEU A 153 -9.96 -1.08 12.88
CA LEU A 153 -9.01 -0.14 12.25
C LEU A 153 -9.34 1.34 12.50
N GLU A 154 -10.56 1.66 12.93
CA GLU A 154 -10.92 3.01 13.39
C GLU A 154 -10.09 3.49 14.59
N GLN A 155 -9.55 2.56 15.38
CA GLN A 155 -8.72 2.87 16.55
C GLN A 155 -7.25 3.17 16.19
N LEU A 156 -6.81 2.85 14.95
CA LEU A 156 -5.46 3.15 14.50
C LEU A 156 -5.37 4.60 14.00
N HIS A 157 -4.55 5.39 14.66
CA HIS A 157 -4.35 6.78 14.28
C HIS A 157 -3.24 6.91 13.21
N VAL A 158 -3.33 7.94 12.38
CA VAL A 158 -2.32 8.23 11.34
C VAL A 158 -0.93 8.41 11.93
N LYS A 159 -0.81 9.01 13.14
CA LYS A 159 0.47 9.15 13.86
C LYS A 159 1.17 7.83 14.14
N ASP A 160 0.41 6.75 14.40
CA ASP A 160 0.97 5.43 14.68
C ASP A 160 1.53 4.82 13.39
N VAL A 161 0.83 5.01 12.28
CA VAL A 161 1.27 4.59 10.94
C VAL A 161 2.54 5.37 10.53
N ILE A 162 2.58 6.68 10.75
CA ILE A 162 3.77 7.52 10.50
C ILE A 162 4.95 7.02 11.35
N GLY A 163 4.73 6.71 12.63
CA GLY A 163 5.75 6.12 13.50
C GLY A 163 6.32 4.82 12.94
N ALA A 164 5.45 3.94 12.45
CA ALA A 164 5.85 2.68 11.81
C ALA A 164 6.67 2.89 10.52
N ILE A 165 6.26 3.84 9.66
CA ILE A 165 7.00 4.18 8.43
C ILE A 165 8.41 4.69 8.78
N ARG A 166 8.53 5.56 9.78
CA ARG A 166 9.83 6.07 10.25
C ARG A 166 10.71 4.93 10.77
N ALA A 167 10.12 3.96 11.48
CA ALA A 167 10.85 2.79 11.99
C ALA A 167 11.35 1.88 10.87
N LEU A 168 10.70 1.87 9.69
CA LEU A 168 11.18 1.15 8.51
C LEU A 168 12.47 1.74 7.93
N GLY A 169 12.78 3.01 8.20
CA GLY A 169 13.98 3.68 7.70
C GLY A 169 13.97 3.93 6.18
N VAL A 170 12.80 4.04 5.58
CA VAL A 170 12.58 4.14 4.12
C VAL A 170 12.35 5.56 3.61
N LEU A 171 12.35 6.54 4.51
CA LEU A 171 12.18 7.93 4.12
C LEU A 171 13.48 8.52 3.57
N PRO A 172 13.40 9.44 2.59
CA PRO A 172 14.58 10.17 2.12
C PRO A 172 15.28 10.83 3.30
N GLN A 173 16.61 10.72 3.35
CA GLN A 173 17.40 11.47 4.31
C GLN A 173 17.40 12.93 3.87
N SER A 174 16.88 13.81 4.73
CA SER A 174 16.89 15.26 4.54
C SER A 174 18.31 15.83 4.65
#